data_261e8f365d70f953a57f6a4d3563c59b
#
_entry.id   261e8f365d70f953a57f6a4d3563c59b
#
_cell.length_a   1.000
_cell.length_b   1.000
_cell.length_c   1.000
_cell.angle_alpha   90.00
_cell.angle_beta   90.00
_cell.angle_gamma   90.00
#
_symmetry.space_group_name_H-M   'P 1'
#
loop_
_entity.id
_entity.type
_entity.pdbx_description
1 polymer ?
#
loop_
_entity_poly.entity_id
_entity_poly.type
_entity_poly.pdbx_seq_one_letter_code
_entity_poly.pdbx_strand_id
1 'polypeptide(L)'
;TFSIITSQNQNHLADYDIYIKEKYPNSHSCTYTIYQSTSSAFTSSIPGFTLYNAVIMPYSEFDLCISHSDYSALRSLLGYAPISLNENEYIVHCLSSFQGTFKTCAEQHSTLDIGDNNLSFAGICTEPLDQYDGYSNGNLFLLVVPDSVVGSLSTYYSKYSTLMDEPFSHAEYCEMQDVFPNLISLRSDSSSSLIKSSPVDYIDISDDIRQTNGFLYITSALPVLYIAIILSVSGFTVIASNVLCENLKASHDFRILKNIGYDIHTLEKITLYHLSAIFIIPLFSAVLFSFFISFTYCRSCGALYFVPFKKLL
;
A
#
# COMPACT_ATOMS: atom_id res chain seq x y z
N THR A 1 -8.79 -8.80 -12.12
CA THR A 1 -8.05 -7.58 -12.54
C THR A 1 -6.60 -7.93 -12.80
N PHE A 2 -6.05 -7.45 -13.87
CA PHE A 2 -4.62 -7.50 -14.16
C PHE A 2 -4.20 -6.28 -14.97
N SER A 3 -2.90 -6.04 -15.07
CA SER A 3 -2.34 -5.02 -15.94
C SER A 3 -1.13 -5.55 -16.70
N ILE A 4 -0.90 -5.02 -17.90
CA ILE A 4 0.24 -5.33 -18.75
C ILE A 4 1.03 -4.05 -18.97
N ILE A 5 2.33 -4.11 -18.71
CA ILE A 5 3.26 -2.99 -18.87
C ILE A 5 4.20 -3.32 -20.01
N THR A 6 4.34 -2.39 -20.93
CA THR A 6 5.31 -2.47 -22.03
C THR A 6 6.17 -1.22 -22.10
N SER A 7 7.45 -1.40 -22.39
CA SER A 7 8.35 -0.30 -22.75
C SER A 7 8.20 0.11 -24.22
N GLN A 8 7.38 -0.62 -24.98
CA GLN A 8 7.13 -0.40 -26.41
C GLN A 8 5.94 0.53 -26.64
N ASN A 9 5.68 0.83 -27.92
CA ASN A 9 4.59 1.70 -28.33
C ASN A 9 3.22 1.10 -27.99
N GLN A 10 2.25 1.95 -27.63
CA GLN A 10 0.86 1.60 -27.28
C GLN A 10 0.17 0.69 -28.29
N ASN A 11 0.53 0.75 -29.58
CA ASN A 11 -0.09 -0.06 -30.62
C ASN A 11 0.01 -1.56 -30.37
N HIS A 12 1.05 -1.99 -29.66
CA HIS A 12 1.22 -3.39 -29.29
C HIS A 12 0.20 -3.86 -28.24
N LEU A 13 -0.27 -2.96 -27.40
CA LEU A 13 -1.26 -3.28 -26.35
C LEU A 13 -2.67 -3.50 -26.91
N ALA A 14 -2.94 -3.07 -28.14
CA ALA A 14 -4.24 -3.29 -28.81
C ALA A 14 -4.53 -4.80 -29.03
N ASP A 15 -3.50 -5.60 -29.30
CA ASP A 15 -3.65 -7.03 -29.52
C ASP A 15 -4.13 -7.74 -28.24
N TYR A 16 -3.64 -7.30 -27.07
CA TYR A 16 -4.12 -7.80 -25.78
C TYR A 16 -5.57 -7.40 -25.52
N ASP A 17 -5.96 -6.17 -25.86
CA ASP A 17 -7.35 -5.72 -25.69
C ASP A 17 -8.33 -6.52 -26.54
N ILE A 18 -7.95 -6.83 -27.79
CA ILE A 18 -8.74 -7.68 -28.69
C ILE A 18 -8.90 -9.09 -28.10
N TYR A 19 -7.80 -9.72 -27.70
CA TYR A 19 -7.82 -11.06 -27.11
C TYR A 19 -8.68 -11.13 -25.85
N ILE A 20 -8.54 -10.13 -24.96
CA ILE A 20 -9.30 -10.09 -23.71
C ILE A 20 -10.78 -9.86 -23.95
N LYS A 21 -11.16 -8.96 -24.85
CA LYS A 21 -12.57 -8.69 -25.17
C LYS A 21 -13.23 -9.87 -25.87
N GLU A 22 -12.50 -10.64 -26.66
CA GLU A 22 -13.00 -11.86 -27.28
C GLU A 22 -13.30 -12.94 -26.22
N LYS A 23 -12.42 -13.13 -25.25
CA LYS A 23 -12.54 -14.14 -24.21
C LYS A 23 -13.44 -13.70 -23.06
N TYR A 24 -13.44 -12.41 -22.72
CA TYR A 24 -14.16 -11.81 -21.59
C TYR A 24 -14.96 -10.57 -22.08
N PRO A 25 -16.12 -10.76 -22.71
CA PRO A 25 -16.87 -9.66 -23.31
C PRO A 25 -17.34 -8.56 -22.35
N ASN A 26 -17.48 -8.89 -21.05
CA ASN A 26 -17.88 -7.96 -20.00
C ASN A 26 -16.69 -7.24 -19.33
N SER A 27 -15.46 -7.45 -19.83
CA SER A 27 -14.29 -6.78 -19.27
C SER A 27 -14.28 -5.31 -19.65
N HIS A 28 -13.84 -4.48 -18.71
CA HIS A 28 -13.60 -3.06 -18.93
C HIS A 28 -12.11 -2.82 -18.91
N SER A 29 -11.58 -2.14 -19.91
CA SER A 29 -10.15 -1.92 -20.06
C SER A 29 -9.84 -0.47 -20.41
N CYS A 30 -8.65 -0.03 -20.05
CA CYS A 30 -8.06 1.20 -20.58
C CYS A 30 -6.57 1.01 -20.83
N THR A 31 -6.07 1.72 -21.82
CA THR A 31 -4.64 1.83 -22.11
C THR A 31 -4.22 3.26 -21.83
N TYR A 32 -3.11 3.43 -21.13
CA TYR A 32 -2.55 4.74 -20.84
C TYR A 32 -1.04 4.73 -20.94
N THR A 33 -0.47 5.90 -21.15
CA THR A 33 0.98 6.06 -21.27
C THR A 33 1.50 6.98 -20.19
N ILE A 34 2.59 6.56 -19.58
CA ILE A 34 3.38 7.37 -18.68
C ILE A 34 4.54 7.97 -19.44
N TYR A 35 4.67 9.28 -19.33
CA TYR A 35 5.69 10.08 -19.98
C TYR A 35 6.73 10.51 -18.96
N GLN A 36 7.92 10.72 -19.43
CA GLN A 36 9.05 11.20 -18.65
C GLN A 36 9.35 12.65 -19.02
N SER A 37 9.33 13.53 -18.04
CA SER A 37 9.79 14.91 -18.23
C SER A 37 11.31 14.95 -18.44
N THR A 38 11.79 15.96 -19.15
CA THR A 38 13.23 16.24 -19.28
C THR A 38 13.84 16.84 -18.00
N SER A 39 13.00 17.27 -17.08
CA SER A 39 13.42 17.89 -15.81
C SER A 39 12.90 17.07 -14.62
N SER A 40 13.58 17.22 -13.50
CA SER A 40 13.16 16.71 -12.18
C SER A 40 12.76 17.86 -11.24
N ALA A 41 12.17 18.92 -11.80
CA ALA A 41 11.90 20.15 -11.05
C ALA A 41 10.98 19.90 -9.84
N PHE A 42 9.92 19.13 -10.03
CA PHE A 42 9.01 18.79 -8.92
C PHE A 42 9.68 17.81 -7.93
N THR A 43 10.30 16.75 -8.42
CA THR A 43 11.03 15.77 -7.60
C THR A 43 12.10 16.43 -6.75
N SER A 44 12.87 17.35 -7.32
CA SER A 44 13.95 18.06 -6.63
C SER A 44 13.46 19.03 -5.55
N SER A 45 12.21 19.48 -5.64
CA SER A 45 11.60 20.38 -4.67
C SER A 45 11.15 19.68 -3.39
N ILE A 46 11.07 18.34 -3.38
CA ILE A 46 10.53 17.58 -2.24
C ILE A 46 11.60 17.40 -1.16
N PRO A 47 11.42 17.94 0.06
CA PRO A 47 12.40 17.83 1.14
C PRO A 47 12.72 16.37 1.49
N GLY A 48 13.99 16.00 1.46
CA GLY A 48 14.45 14.65 1.81
C GLY A 48 14.19 13.58 0.75
N PHE A 49 13.61 13.92 -0.40
CA PHE A 49 13.29 12.95 -1.44
C PHE A 49 14.53 12.28 -2.04
N THR A 50 15.64 13.01 -2.17
CA THR A 50 16.92 12.45 -2.60
C THR A 50 17.44 11.39 -1.64
N LEU A 51 17.26 11.55 -0.33
CA LEU A 51 17.62 10.56 0.68
C LEU A 51 16.69 9.34 0.63
N TYR A 52 15.40 9.57 0.44
CA TYR A 52 14.39 8.53 0.33
C TYR A 52 14.59 7.69 -0.94
N ASN A 53 14.84 8.32 -2.08
CA ASN A 53 15.14 7.65 -3.34
C ASN A 53 16.46 6.87 -3.32
N ALA A 54 17.51 7.39 -2.69
CA ALA A 54 18.79 6.68 -2.59
C ALA A 54 18.68 5.38 -1.78
N VAL A 55 17.71 5.30 -0.84
CA VAL A 55 17.55 4.15 0.06
C VAL A 55 16.45 3.19 -0.43
N ILE A 56 15.38 3.71 -1.04
CA ILE A 56 14.16 2.92 -1.31
C ILE A 56 13.88 2.75 -2.81
N MET A 57 14.19 3.75 -3.63
CA MET A 57 13.92 3.74 -5.09
C MET A 57 15.02 4.45 -5.90
N PRO A 58 16.06 3.72 -6.34
CA PRO A 58 17.19 4.31 -7.06
C PRO A 58 16.88 4.78 -8.50
N TYR A 59 15.61 4.78 -8.95
CA TYR A 59 15.29 4.84 -10.39
C TYR A 59 14.62 6.11 -10.89
N SER A 60 14.32 7.08 -10.05
CA SER A 60 13.56 8.25 -10.49
C SER A 60 14.36 9.53 -10.46
N GLU A 61 15.11 9.75 -11.52
CA GLU A 61 15.79 11.04 -11.74
C GLU A 61 14.87 12.10 -12.40
N PHE A 62 13.63 11.72 -12.79
CA PHE A 62 12.75 12.55 -13.62
C PHE A 62 11.34 12.59 -13.08
N ASP A 63 10.61 13.68 -13.37
CA ASP A 63 9.19 13.78 -13.07
C ASP A 63 8.40 12.93 -14.08
N LEU A 64 7.51 12.08 -13.58
CA LEU A 64 6.63 11.26 -14.42
C LEU A 64 5.29 11.95 -14.59
N CYS A 65 4.81 11.91 -15.83
CA CYS A 65 3.60 12.59 -16.25
C CYS A 65 2.62 11.62 -16.92
N ILE A 66 1.34 11.90 -16.79
CA ILE A 66 0.26 11.25 -17.52
C ILE A 66 -0.59 12.32 -18.21
N SER A 67 -1.10 12.02 -19.41
CA SER A 67 -2.03 12.92 -20.10
C SER A 67 -3.36 13.02 -19.34
N HIS A 68 -4.03 14.15 -19.42
CA HIS A 68 -5.33 14.34 -18.80
C HIS A 68 -6.39 13.37 -19.37
N SER A 69 -6.33 13.06 -20.66
CA SER A 69 -7.23 12.09 -21.30
C SER A 69 -7.02 10.67 -20.76
N ASP A 70 -5.77 10.19 -20.69
CA ASP A 70 -5.44 8.87 -20.17
C ASP A 70 -5.79 8.75 -18.66
N TYR A 71 -5.50 9.81 -17.91
CA TYR A 71 -5.85 9.88 -16.50
C TYR A 71 -7.37 9.82 -16.27
N SER A 72 -8.15 10.54 -17.12
CA SER A 72 -9.60 10.52 -17.05
C SER A 72 -10.18 9.17 -17.45
N ALA A 73 -9.60 8.49 -18.45
CA ALA A 73 -9.98 7.13 -18.82
C ALA A 73 -9.74 6.13 -17.67
N LEU A 74 -8.56 6.21 -17.04
CA LEU A 74 -8.23 5.37 -15.89
C LEU A 74 -9.15 5.63 -14.69
N ARG A 75 -9.47 6.90 -14.40
CA ARG A 75 -10.45 7.27 -13.36
C ARG A 75 -11.84 6.73 -13.67
N SER A 76 -12.28 6.83 -14.91
CA SER A 76 -13.58 6.29 -15.36
C SER A 76 -13.63 4.77 -15.20
N LEU A 77 -12.55 4.05 -15.57
CA LEU A 77 -12.43 2.62 -15.36
C LEU A 77 -12.61 2.23 -13.90
N LEU A 78 -12.05 3.02 -12.98
CA LEU A 78 -12.13 2.79 -11.53
C LEU A 78 -13.42 3.36 -10.89
N GLY A 79 -14.31 3.96 -11.67
CA GLY A 79 -15.59 4.53 -11.21
C GLY A 79 -15.45 5.84 -10.41
N TYR A 80 -14.34 6.58 -10.59
CA TYR A 80 -14.15 7.90 -9.99
C TYR A 80 -14.77 9.01 -10.83
N ALA A 81 -15.13 10.11 -10.18
CA ALA A 81 -15.64 11.29 -10.86
C ALA A 81 -14.59 11.90 -11.81
N PRO A 82 -15.02 12.45 -12.95
CA PRO A 82 -14.13 13.14 -13.87
C PRO A 82 -13.54 14.39 -13.20
N ILE A 83 -12.35 14.76 -13.62
CA ILE A 83 -11.65 15.97 -13.17
C ILE A 83 -11.44 16.87 -14.40
N SER A 84 -11.67 18.16 -14.22
CA SER A 84 -11.36 19.16 -15.23
C SER A 84 -9.95 19.72 -15.02
N LEU A 85 -9.22 19.89 -16.10
CA LEU A 85 -7.89 20.48 -16.11
C LEU A 85 -7.83 21.48 -17.27
N ASN A 86 -7.35 22.69 -17.01
CA ASN A 86 -7.11 23.69 -18.06
C ASN A 86 -5.76 23.47 -18.75
N GLU A 87 -5.60 24.03 -19.95
CA GLU A 87 -4.40 23.85 -20.80
C GLU A 87 -3.08 24.32 -20.16
N ASN A 88 -3.14 25.20 -19.16
CA ASN A 88 -1.97 25.74 -18.47
C ASN A 88 -1.87 25.30 -17.00
N GLU A 89 -2.50 24.19 -16.67
CA GLU A 89 -2.56 23.70 -15.31
C GLU A 89 -2.02 22.26 -15.21
N TYR A 90 -1.55 21.92 -14.02
CA TYR A 90 -1.23 20.53 -13.68
C TYR A 90 -1.85 20.12 -12.34
N ILE A 91 -2.12 18.85 -12.18
CA ILE A 91 -2.59 18.22 -10.95
C ILE A 91 -1.53 17.24 -10.46
N VAL A 92 -1.34 17.18 -9.13
CA VAL A 92 -0.51 16.15 -8.51
C VAL A 92 -1.42 15.03 -8.05
N HIS A 93 -1.26 13.84 -8.61
CA HIS A 93 -1.85 12.64 -8.07
C HIS A 93 -0.85 11.96 -7.13
N CYS A 94 -1.25 11.64 -5.89
CA CYS A 94 -0.33 11.06 -4.92
C CYS A 94 -1.04 10.15 -3.92
N LEU A 95 -0.27 9.38 -3.18
CA LEU A 95 -0.78 8.65 -2.02
C LEU A 95 -1.26 9.63 -0.94
N SER A 96 -2.38 9.32 -0.30
CA SER A 96 -3.00 10.16 0.74
C SER A 96 -2.06 10.46 1.92
N SER A 97 -1.14 9.54 2.23
CA SER A 97 -0.10 9.73 3.26
C SER A 97 0.87 10.87 2.95
N PHE A 98 1.09 11.18 1.68
CA PHE A 98 2.01 12.21 1.22
C PHE A 98 1.31 13.51 0.78
N GLN A 99 -0.02 13.56 0.85
CA GLN A 99 -0.82 14.70 0.40
C GLN A 99 -0.31 16.04 0.97
N GLY A 100 -0.06 16.10 2.29
CA GLY A 100 0.41 17.32 2.95
C GLY A 100 1.76 17.78 2.43
N THR A 101 2.70 16.85 2.23
CA THR A 101 4.04 17.13 1.73
C THR A 101 3.99 17.66 0.30
N PHE A 102 3.30 16.95 -0.60
CA PHE A 102 3.23 17.36 -2.00
C PHE A 102 2.42 18.62 -2.22
N LYS A 103 1.37 18.83 -1.42
CA LYS A 103 0.62 20.09 -1.45
C LYS A 103 1.51 21.28 -1.10
N THR A 104 2.28 21.17 -0.03
CA THR A 104 3.21 22.24 0.38
C THR A 104 4.26 22.51 -0.69
N CYS A 105 4.83 21.47 -1.29
CA CYS A 105 5.79 21.61 -2.38
C CYS A 105 5.16 22.30 -3.61
N ALA A 106 3.98 21.88 -4.03
CA ALA A 106 3.29 22.44 -5.18
C ALA A 106 2.86 23.92 -4.94
N GLU A 107 2.48 24.28 -3.72
CA GLU A 107 2.16 25.68 -3.36
C GLU A 107 3.41 26.55 -3.29
N GLN A 108 4.55 26.03 -2.90
CA GLN A 108 5.84 26.76 -2.91
C GLN A 108 6.35 26.98 -4.34
N HIS A 109 6.09 26.03 -5.24
CA HIS A 109 6.41 26.09 -6.66
C HIS A 109 5.12 26.22 -7.46
N SER A 110 4.48 27.42 -7.39
CA SER A 110 3.17 27.67 -8.01
C SER A 110 3.15 27.44 -9.52
N THR A 111 4.30 27.43 -10.17
CA THR A 111 4.47 27.08 -11.57
C THR A 111 5.57 26.05 -11.74
N LEU A 112 5.37 25.14 -12.68
CA LEU A 112 6.28 24.05 -13.00
C LEU A 112 6.55 24.00 -14.49
N ASP A 113 7.81 23.98 -14.87
CA ASP A 113 8.22 23.84 -16.27
C ASP A 113 8.26 22.34 -16.64
N ILE A 114 7.35 21.93 -17.52
CA ILE A 114 7.25 20.55 -18.03
C ILE A 114 7.36 20.61 -19.56
N GLY A 115 8.43 20.03 -20.10
CA GLY A 115 8.77 20.21 -21.51
C GLY A 115 8.99 21.69 -21.82
N ASP A 116 8.30 22.20 -22.85
CA ASP A 116 8.36 23.60 -23.26
C ASP A 116 7.26 24.48 -22.63
N ASN A 117 6.48 23.92 -21.68
CA ASN A 117 5.31 24.59 -21.13
C ASN A 117 5.51 24.91 -19.64
N ASN A 118 5.02 26.11 -19.25
CA ASN A 118 4.96 26.53 -17.85
C ASN A 118 3.53 26.33 -17.34
N LEU A 119 3.35 25.40 -16.39
CA LEU A 119 2.06 24.99 -15.88
C LEU A 119 1.86 25.46 -14.45
N SER A 120 0.66 25.92 -14.11
CA SER A 120 0.27 26.34 -12.77
C SER A 120 -0.37 25.17 -11.99
N PHE A 121 -0.15 25.12 -10.68
CA PHE A 121 -0.74 24.11 -9.81
C PHE A 121 -2.24 24.29 -9.66
N ALA A 122 -3.05 23.30 -10.08
CA ALA A 122 -4.52 23.32 -9.99
C ALA A 122 -5.06 22.56 -8.77
N GLY A 123 -4.36 21.50 -8.31
CA GLY A 123 -4.87 20.72 -7.19
C GLY A 123 -4.15 19.39 -6.99
N ILE A 124 -4.66 18.64 -6.02
CA ILE A 124 -4.10 17.34 -5.64
C ILE A 124 -5.20 16.29 -5.59
N CYS A 125 -4.91 15.10 -6.09
CA CYS A 125 -5.78 13.94 -6.08
C CYS A 125 -5.13 12.81 -5.29
N THR A 126 -5.93 12.09 -4.51
CA THR A 126 -5.44 11.02 -3.61
C THR A 126 -6.27 9.75 -3.68
N GLU A 127 -7.20 9.64 -4.62
CA GLU A 127 -7.95 8.43 -4.83
C GLU A 127 -7.01 7.32 -5.32
N PRO A 128 -7.13 6.10 -4.80
CA PRO A 128 -6.27 5.00 -5.23
C PRO A 128 -6.38 4.74 -6.72
N LEU A 129 -5.25 4.81 -7.42
CA LEU A 129 -5.08 4.31 -8.76
C LEU A 129 -4.20 3.05 -8.73
N ASP A 130 -3.71 2.64 -9.89
CA ASP A 130 -2.73 1.58 -10.02
C ASP A 130 -1.32 2.08 -9.67
N GLN A 131 -1.04 2.22 -8.37
CA GLN A 131 0.18 2.81 -7.83
C GLN A 131 1.22 1.78 -7.39
N TYR A 132 0.97 0.49 -7.66
CA TYR A 132 1.81 -0.61 -7.17
C TYR A 132 2.85 -1.12 -8.16
N ASP A 133 3.06 -0.42 -9.27
CA ASP A 133 4.17 -0.76 -10.13
C ASP A 133 5.48 -0.29 -9.47
N GLY A 134 6.23 -1.19 -8.88
CA GLY A 134 7.47 -0.91 -8.15
C GLY A 134 8.61 -0.27 -8.96
N TYR A 135 8.31 0.34 -10.11
CA TYR A 135 9.29 0.76 -11.11
C TYR A 135 9.36 2.27 -11.36
N SER A 136 8.50 3.06 -10.73
CA SER A 136 8.42 4.48 -11.04
C SER A 136 8.07 5.36 -9.84
N ASN A 137 8.31 6.66 -9.97
CA ASN A 137 7.78 7.69 -9.06
C ASN A 137 6.27 7.66 -8.96
N GLY A 138 5.57 7.03 -9.91
CA GLY A 138 4.15 6.79 -9.89
C GLY A 138 3.65 6.10 -8.63
N ASN A 139 4.51 5.39 -7.91
CA ASN A 139 4.20 4.84 -6.60
C ASN A 139 3.95 5.90 -5.52
N LEU A 140 4.55 7.07 -5.64
CA LEU A 140 4.43 8.15 -4.65
C LEU A 140 3.57 9.28 -5.20
N PHE A 141 3.85 9.71 -6.41
CA PHE A 141 3.13 10.76 -7.11
C PHE A 141 3.23 10.61 -8.62
N LEU A 142 2.30 11.23 -9.32
CA LEU A 142 2.24 11.33 -10.77
C LEU A 142 1.69 12.71 -11.13
N LEU A 143 2.30 13.37 -12.10
CA LEU A 143 1.84 14.68 -12.58
C LEU A 143 0.83 14.49 -13.70
N VAL A 144 -0.37 14.99 -13.53
CA VAL A 144 -1.39 15.01 -14.58
C VAL A 144 -1.26 16.31 -15.33
N VAL A 145 -1.01 16.21 -16.63
CA VAL A 145 -0.74 17.36 -17.50
C VAL A 145 -1.72 17.38 -18.68
N PRO A 146 -1.96 18.55 -19.30
CA PRO A 146 -2.78 18.63 -20.52
C PRO A 146 -2.23 17.78 -21.65
N ASP A 147 -3.12 17.30 -22.52
CA ASP A 147 -2.76 16.45 -23.66
C ASP A 147 -1.82 17.16 -24.67
N SER A 148 -1.91 18.48 -24.74
CA SER A 148 -1.02 19.31 -25.57
C SER A 148 0.45 19.24 -25.12
N VAL A 149 0.71 19.00 -23.85
CA VAL A 149 2.05 19.01 -23.27
C VAL A 149 2.80 17.69 -23.53
N VAL A 150 2.08 16.56 -23.53
CA VAL A 150 2.71 15.23 -23.64
C VAL A 150 3.41 14.99 -24.97
N GLY A 151 3.05 15.74 -26.03
CA GLY A 151 3.70 15.65 -27.34
C GLY A 151 5.19 16.02 -27.34
N SER A 152 5.65 16.79 -26.35
CA SER A 152 7.04 17.19 -26.16
C SER A 152 7.81 16.25 -25.20
N LEU A 153 7.14 15.29 -24.56
CA LEU A 153 7.72 14.39 -23.58
C LEU A 153 8.09 13.04 -24.19
N SER A 154 9.08 12.38 -23.62
CA SER A 154 9.42 11.02 -24.00
C SER A 154 8.52 10.00 -23.31
N THR A 155 8.11 8.98 -24.04
CA THR A 155 7.39 7.84 -23.45
C THR A 155 8.31 7.08 -22.51
N TYR A 156 7.85 6.83 -21.30
CA TYR A 156 8.56 6.03 -20.32
C TYR A 156 8.10 4.56 -20.38
N TYR A 157 6.79 4.32 -20.24
CA TYR A 157 6.15 3.03 -20.52
C TYR A 157 4.67 3.24 -20.86
N SER A 158 4.06 2.22 -21.47
CA SER A 158 2.62 2.16 -21.67
C SER A 158 2.04 1.00 -20.87
N LYS A 159 0.82 1.18 -20.37
CA LYS A 159 0.15 0.20 -19.52
C LYS A 159 -1.28 -0.05 -20.01
N TYR A 160 -1.63 -1.33 -20.10
CA TYR A 160 -2.98 -1.81 -20.31
C TYR A 160 -3.52 -2.31 -18.97
N SER A 161 -4.64 -1.78 -18.52
CA SER A 161 -5.29 -2.20 -17.28
C SER A 161 -6.70 -2.66 -17.58
N THR A 162 -7.09 -3.80 -17.01
CA THR A 162 -8.42 -4.37 -17.19
C THR A 162 -9.07 -4.73 -15.86
N LEU A 163 -10.37 -4.45 -15.79
CA LEU A 163 -11.28 -4.90 -14.72
C LEU A 163 -12.15 -6.01 -15.26
N MET A 164 -12.23 -7.10 -14.53
CA MET A 164 -13.02 -8.28 -14.87
C MET A 164 -13.89 -8.64 -13.66
N ASP A 165 -15.07 -9.19 -13.94
CA ASP A 165 -15.99 -9.67 -12.90
C ASP A 165 -15.41 -10.90 -12.18
N GLU A 166 -14.67 -11.73 -12.90
CA GLU A 166 -14.02 -12.91 -12.36
C GLU A 166 -12.51 -12.67 -12.14
N PRO A 167 -11.90 -13.31 -11.13
CA PRO A 167 -10.47 -13.23 -10.89
C PRO A 167 -9.69 -13.88 -12.05
N PHE A 168 -8.70 -13.21 -12.58
CA PHE A 168 -7.78 -13.75 -13.58
C PHE A 168 -6.79 -14.69 -12.90
N SER A 169 -6.83 -15.97 -13.28
CA SER A 169 -6.07 -17.04 -12.64
C SER A 169 -4.70 -17.26 -13.31
N HIS A 170 -3.81 -17.97 -12.62
CA HIS A 170 -2.52 -18.37 -13.19
C HIS A 170 -2.68 -19.30 -14.41
N ALA A 171 -3.74 -20.11 -14.46
CA ALA A 171 -4.02 -20.96 -15.62
C ALA A 171 -4.35 -20.13 -16.87
N GLU A 172 -5.15 -19.07 -16.70
CA GLU A 172 -5.48 -18.14 -17.78
C GLU A 172 -4.26 -17.34 -18.25
N TYR A 173 -3.35 -17.03 -17.32
CA TYR A 173 -2.05 -16.45 -17.67
C TYR A 173 -1.22 -17.40 -18.56
N CYS A 174 -1.14 -18.69 -18.23
CA CYS A 174 -0.43 -19.66 -19.05
C CYS A 174 -1.04 -19.78 -20.47
N GLU A 175 -2.37 -19.81 -20.58
CA GLU A 175 -3.04 -19.79 -21.89
C GLU A 175 -2.75 -18.51 -22.69
N MET A 176 -2.73 -17.36 -22.01
CA MET A 176 -2.38 -16.09 -22.64
C MET A 176 -0.91 -16.04 -23.07
N GLN A 177 0.00 -16.63 -22.30
CA GLN A 177 1.42 -16.74 -22.63
C GLN A 177 1.67 -17.63 -23.86
N ASP A 178 0.85 -18.66 -24.07
CA ASP A 178 0.91 -19.50 -25.27
C ASP A 178 0.59 -18.69 -26.54
N VAL A 179 -0.27 -17.69 -26.45
CA VAL A 179 -0.63 -16.77 -27.54
C VAL A 179 0.39 -15.63 -27.68
N PHE A 180 0.87 -15.13 -26.53
CA PHE A 180 1.81 -14.01 -26.45
C PHE A 180 3.12 -14.46 -25.75
N PRO A 181 4.05 -15.10 -26.46
CA PRO A 181 5.24 -15.70 -25.86
C PRO A 181 6.20 -14.68 -25.23
N ASN A 182 6.08 -13.39 -25.57
CA ASN A 182 6.88 -12.32 -24.98
C ASN A 182 6.28 -11.79 -23.66
N LEU A 183 5.13 -12.31 -23.23
CA LEU A 183 4.46 -11.92 -22.00
C LEU A 183 5.08 -12.65 -20.81
N ILE A 184 5.64 -11.92 -19.87
CA ILE A 184 6.31 -12.46 -18.67
C ILE A 184 5.60 -11.95 -17.41
N SER A 185 5.37 -12.84 -16.45
CA SER A 185 4.90 -12.40 -15.14
C SER A 185 5.99 -11.60 -14.43
N LEU A 186 5.66 -10.43 -13.91
CA LEU A 186 6.55 -9.57 -13.12
C LEU A 186 7.23 -10.30 -11.95
N ARG A 187 6.68 -11.43 -11.53
CA ARG A 187 7.20 -12.25 -10.43
C ARG A 187 8.20 -13.31 -10.82
N SER A 188 8.17 -13.79 -12.04
CA SER A 188 9.11 -14.82 -12.48
C SER A 188 10.53 -14.28 -12.62
N ASP A 189 10.67 -12.96 -12.78
CA ASP A 189 11.97 -12.31 -12.95
C ASP A 189 12.29 -11.37 -11.79
N SER A 190 13.11 -11.84 -10.85
CA SER A 190 13.61 -11.04 -9.72
C SER A 190 14.62 -9.96 -10.13
N SER A 191 14.87 -9.75 -11.41
CA SER A 191 15.84 -8.79 -11.93
C SER A 191 15.16 -7.56 -12.54
N SER A 192 14.81 -6.63 -11.68
CA SER A 192 14.21 -5.33 -12.02
C SER A 192 15.02 -4.42 -12.96
N SER A 193 16.20 -4.84 -13.40
CA SER A 193 17.06 -4.07 -14.30
C SER A 193 16.81 -4.31 -15.80
N LEU A 194 15.93 -5.24 -16.17
CA LEU A 194 15.78 -5.69 -17.56
C LEU A 194 14.70 -4.95 -18.37
N ILE A 195 13.86 -4.13 -17.75
CA ILE A 195 12.76 -3.43 -18.46
C ILE A 195 13.26 -2.48 -19.56
N LYS A 196 14.50 -2.02 -19.47
CA LYS A 196 15.04 -1.01 -20.40
C LYS A 196 15.56 -1.54 -21.74
N SER A 197 15.68 -2.87 -21.94
CA SER A 197 16.43 -3.37 -23.11
C SER A 197 15.83 -4.54 -23.89
N SER A 198 14.67 -5.08 -23.51
CA SER A 198 14.06 -6.23 -24.19
C SER A 198 12.64 -5.93 -24.65
N PRO A 199 12.20 -6.45 -25.80
CA PRO A 199 10.81 -6.35 -26.24
C PRO A 199 9.92 -7.32 -25.46
N VAL A 200 9.90 -7.20 -24.15
CA VAL A 200 9.18 -8.04 -23.21
C VAL A 200 8.05 -7.23 -22.59
N ASP A 201 6.88 -7.80 -22.56
CA ASP A 201 5.72 -7.24 -21.88
C ASP A 201 5.57 -7.91 -20.52
N TYR A 202 5.30 -7.12 -19.50
CA TYR A 202 5.16 -7.61 -18.13
C TYR A 202 3.70 -7.59 -17.72
N ILE A 203 3.18 -8.75 -17.29
CA ILE A 203 1.85 -8.85 -16.70
C ILE A 203 1.94 -8.84 -15.18
N ASP A 204 1.06 -8.06 -14.56
CA ASP A 204 0.84 -8.02 -13.12
C ASP A 204 -0.59 -8.44 -12.80
N ILE A 205 -0.74 -9.54 -12.07
CA ILE A 205 -2.03 -10.15 -11.75
C ILE A 205 -2.37 -9.85 -10.30
N SER A 206 -3.50 -9.18 -10.07
CA SER A 206 -3.92 -8.77 -8.73
C SER A 206 -4.06 -9.94 -7.74
N ASP A 207 -4.46 -11.10 -8.21
CA ASP A 207 -4.60 -12.29 -7.35
C ASP A 207 -3.24 -12.82 -6.89
N ASP A 208 -2.25 -12.79 -7.74
CA ASP A 208 -0.87 -13.15 -7.40
C ASP A 208 -0.26 -12.16 -6.41
N ILE A 209 -0.51 -10.86 -6.56
CA ILE A 209 -0.09 -9.83 -5.59
C ILE A 209 -0.74 -10.10 -4.24
N ARG A 210 -2.04 -10.36 -4.23
CA ARG A 210 -2.80 -10.63 -3.02
C ARG A 210 -2.31 -11.88 -2.30
N GLN A 211 -2.05 -12.98 -3.02
CA GLN A 211 -1.53 -14.22 -2.44
C GLN A 211 -0.13 -14.02 -1.85
N THR A 212 0.77 -13.34 -2.55
CA THR A 212 2.14 -13.13 -2.04
C THR A 212 2.16 -12.18 -0.86
N ASN A 213 1.42 -11.07 -0.93
CA ASN A 213 1.31 -10.18 0.21
C ASN A 213 0.70 -10.93 1.40
N GLY A 214 -0.34 -11.74 1.19
CA GLY A 214 -0.90 -12.61 2.22
C GLY A 214 0.14 -13.55 2.83
N PHE A 215 0.93 -14.23 2.01
CA PHE A 215 2.01 -15.11 2.45
C PHE A 215 3.11 -14.36 3.22
N LEU A 216 3.55 -13.21 2.74
CA LEU A 216 4.54 -12.38 3.42
C LEU A 216 4.04 -11.89 4.79
N TYR A 217 2.75 -11.50 4.89
CA TYR A 217 2.15 -11.11 6.16
C TYR A 217 2.09 -12.27 7.14
N ILE A 218 1.64 -13.45 6.70
CA ILE A 218 1.60 -14.65 7.55
C ILE A 218 3.00 -15.01 8.00
N THR A 219 3.96 -15.06 7.09
CA THR A 219 5.35 -15.44 7.38
C THR A 219 6.02 -14.46 8.35
N SER A 220 5.74 -13.17 8.24
CA SER A 220 6.27 -12.16 9.16
C SER A 220 5.54 -12.13 10.50
N ALA A 221 4.23 -12.42 10.52
CA ALA A 221 3.42 -12.43 11.74
C ALA A 221 3.67 -13.66 12.63
N LEU A 222 3.98 -14.83 12.05
CA LEU A 222 4.20 -16.07 12.80
C LEU A 222 5.33 -15.98 13.84
N PRO A 223 6.55 -15.48 13.52
CA PRO A 223 7.60 -15.31 14.52
C PRO A 223 7.21 -14.36 15.64
N VAL A 224 6.52 -13.25 15.30
CA VAL A 224 6.05 -12.28 16.31
C VAL A 224 5.03 -12.92 17.24
N LEU A 225 4.06 -13.68 16.69
CA LEU A 225 3.08 -14.43 17.47
C LEU A 225 3.77 -15.44 18.40
N TYR A 226 4.74 -16.18 17.91
CA TYR A 226 5.49 -17.15 18.70
C TYR A 226 6.24 -16.49 19.87
N ILE A 227 6.93 -15.39 19.63
CA ILE A 227 7.60 -14.60 20.68
C ILE A 227 6.58 -14.09 21.70
N ALA A 228 5.43 -13.58 21.25
CA ALA A 228 4.37 -13.09 22.12
C ALA A 228 3.82 -14.20 23.04
N ILE A 229 3.64 -15.42 22.54
CA ILE A 229 3.23 -16.57 23.33
C ILE A 229 4.27 -16.92 24.40
N ILE A 230 5.55 -16.99 24.03
CA ILE A 230 6.64 -17.27 24.99
C ILE A 230 6.69 -16.23 26.09
N LEU A 231 6.64 -14.94 25.73
CA LEU A 231 6.66 -13.85 26.70
C LEU A 231 5.43 -13.90 27.62
N SER A 232 4.25 -14.23 27.08
CA SER A 232 3.03 -14.37 27.86
C SER A 232 3.15 -15.51 28.88
N VAL A 233 3.59 -16.69 28.45
CA VAL A 233 3.79 -17.84 29.35
C VAL A 233 4.82 -17.51 30.43
N SER A 234 5.93 -16.89 30.07
CA SER A 234 6.98 -16.46 31.02
C SER A 234 6.41 -15.45 32.04
N GLY A 235 5.68 -14.46 31.56
CA GLY A 235 5.02 -13.45 32.42
C GLY A 235 4.03 -14.06 33.38
N PHE A 236 3.16 -14.98 32.93
CA PHE A 236 2.23 -15.69 33.78
C PHE A 236 2.95 -16.53 34.83
N THR A 237 4.05 -17.19 34.46
CA THR A 237 4.85 -17.98 35.41
C THR A 237 5.44 -17.12 36.54
N VAL A 238 5.99 -15.95 36.18
CA VAL A 238 6.55 -15.00 37.16
C VAL A 238 5.45 -14.46 38.10
N ILE A 239 4.30 -14.07 37.55
CA ILE A 239 3.17 -13.58 38.34
C ILE A 239 2.65 -14.68 39.27
N ALA A 240 2.47 -15.90 38.75
CA ALA A 240 2.01 -17.03 39.56
C ALA A 240 2.97 -17.33 40.72
N SER A 241 4.29 -17.32 40.46
CA SER A 241 5.31 -17.50 41.50
C SER A 241 5.24 -16.42 42.58
N ASN A 242 5.12 -15.16 42.18
CA ASN A 242 5.00 -14.04 43.14
C ASN A 242 3.73 -14.16 44.00
N VAL A 243 2.59 -14.45 43.37
CA VAL A 243 1.31 -14.66 44.09
C VAL A 243 1.41 -15.83 45.08
N LEU A 244 2.06 -16.92 44.67
CA LEU A 244 2.26 -18.08 45.55
C LEU A 244 3.12 -17.69 46.77
N CYS A 245 4.22 -16.98 46.57
CA CYS A 245 5.08 -16.50 47.64
C CYS A 245 4.37 -15.53 48.57
N GLU A 246 3.56 -14.62 48.09
CA GLU A 246 2.76 -13.70 48.91
C GLU A 246 1.70 -14.43 49.69
N ASN A 247 0.98 -15.38 49.10
CA ASN A 247 0.00 -16.20 49.81
C ASN A 247 0.62 -17.05 50.93
N LEU A 248 1.82 -17.59 50.72
CA LEU A 248 2.53 -18.32 51.77
C LEU A 248 2.91 -17.41 52.95
N LYS A 249 3.32 -16.18 52.70
CA LYS A 249 3.61 -15.18 53.75
C LYS A 249 2.32 -14.76 54.47
N ALA A 250 1.24 -14.49 53.74
CA ALA A 250 -0.04 -14.07 54.26
C ALA A 250 -0.80 -15.18 55.03
N SER A 251 -0.43 -16.45 54.82
CA SER A 251 -1.12 -17.58 55.46
C SER A 251 -1.09 -17.53 57.00
N HIS A 252 -0.02 -17.01 57.57
CA HIS A 252 0.12 -16.77 59.01
C HIS A 252 -0.86 -15.69 59.50
N ASP A 253 -0.95 -14.59 58.76
CA ASP A 253 -1.84 -13.46 59.08
C ASP A 253 -3.31 -13.84 58.94
N PHE A 254 -3.66 -14.66 57.95
CA PHE A 254 -5.00 -15.22 57.79
C PHE A 254 -5.40 -16.13 58.94
N ARG A 255 -4.45 -16.88 59.51
CA ARG A 255 -4.73 -17.71 60.72
C ARG A 255 -5.05 -16.85 61.93
N ILE A 256 -4.35 -15.73 62.09
CA ILE A 256 -4.61 -14.77 63.15
C ILE A 256 -6.00 -14.14 63.00
N LEU A 257 -6.31 -13.66 61.76
CA LEU A 257 -7.61 -13.06 61.46
C LEU A 257 -8.78 -14.02 61.68
N LYS A 258 -8.61 -15.30 61.35
CA LYS A 258 -9.59 -16.34 61.59
C LYS A 258 -9.80 -16.54 63.08
N ASN A 259 -8.73 -16.52 63.93
CA ASN A 259 -8.82 -16.67 65.41
C ASN A 259 -9.49 -15.46 66.08
N ILE A 260 -9.48 -14.29 65.46
CA ILE A 260 -10.17 -13.08 65.93
C ILE A 260 -11.66 -13.07 65.51
N GLY A 261 -12.12 -14.06 64.71
CA GLY A 261 -13.53 -14.22 64.34
C GLY A 261 -13.93 -13.70 62.97
N TYR A 262 -12.96 -13.40 62.11
CA TYR A 262 -13.28 -13.08 60.70
C TYR A 262 -13.82 -14.30 59.98
N ASP A 263 -14.90 -14.07 59.20
CA ASP A 263 -15.52 -15.12 58.38
C ASP A 263 -14.60 -15.51 57.18
N ILE A 264 -14.54 -16.84 56.95
CA ILE A 264 -13.72 -17.43 55.89
C ILE A 264 -14.10 -16.86 54.52
N HIS A 265 -15.39 -16.66 54.25
CA HIS A 265 -15.87 -16.08 52.99
C HIS A 265 -15.39 -14.65 52.74
N THR A 266 -15.25 -13.86 53.80
CA THR A 266 -14.72 -12.49 53.71
C THR A 266 -13.23 -12.51 53.38
N LEU A 267 -12.46 -13.43 53.95
CA LEU A 267 -11.02 -13.60 53.65
C LEU A 267 -10.80 -14.08 52.20
N GLU A 268 -11.58 -15.07 51.76
CA GLU A 268 -11.54 -15.53 50.37
C GLU A 268 -11.84 -14.40 49.37
N LYS A 269 -12.83 -13.58 49.66
CA LYS A 269 -13.23 -12.44 48.81
C LYS A 269 -12.12 -11.40 48.73
N ILE A 270 -11.46 -11.06 49.84
CA ILE A 270 -10.32 -10.12 49.84
C ILE A 270 -9.18 -10.67 49.05
N THR A 271 -8.84 -11.95 49.20
CA THR A 271 -7.77 -12.61 48.42
C THR A 271 -8.08 -12.61 46.92
N LEU A 272 -9.34 -12.89 46.56
CA LEU A 272 -9.77 -12.89 45.17
C LEU A 272 -9.68 -11.49 44.53
N TYR A 273 -10.06 -10.44 45.27
CA TYR A 273 -9.92 -9.06 44.81
C TYR A 273 -8.46 -8.67 44.59
N HIS A 274 -7.59 -9.02 45.54
CA HIS A 274 -6.16 -8.74 45.45
C HIS A 274 -5.53 -9.47 44.23
N LEU A 275 -5.87 -10.75 44.06
CA LEU A 275 -5.42 -11.56 42.96
C LEU A 275 -5.92 -10.99 41.60
N SER A 276 -7.21 -10.63 41.54
CA SER A 276 -7.81 -10.03 40.35
C SER A 276 -7.13 -8.72 39.96
N ALA A 277 -6.79 -7.87 40.92
CA ALA A 277 -6.09 -6.61 40.64
C ALA A 277 -4.71 -6.84 40.04
N ILE A 278 -3.94 -7.83 40.53
CA ILE A 278 -2.62 -8.17 40.04
C ILE A 278 -2.66 -8.62 38.56
N PHE A 279 -3.74 -9.32 38.14
CA PHE A 279 -3.89 -9.79 36.75
C PHE A 279 -4.56 -8.77 35.84
N ILE A 280 -5.61 -8.10 36.32
CA ILE A 280 -6.43 -7.21 35.50
C ILE A 280 -5.67 -5.93 35.11
N ILE A 281 -4.88 -5.35 36.03
CA ILE A 281 -4.18 -4.09 35.75
C ILE A 281 -3.15 -4.23 34.63
N PRO A 282 -2.23 -5.23 34.66
CA PRO A 282 -1.29 -5.42 33.53
C PRO A 282 -1.98 -5.80 32.22
N LEU A 283 -3.04 -6.64 32.28
CA LEU A 283 -3.79 -7.03 31.09
C LEU A 283 -4.46 -5.82 30.44
N PHE A 284 -5.12 -4.98 31.23
CA PHE A 284 -5.79 -3.78 30.74
C PHE A 284 -4.78 -2.79 30.14
N SER A 285 -3.64 -2.58 30.80
CA SER A 285 -2.58 -1.72 30.25
C SER A 285 -2.02 -2.27 28.94
N ALA A 286 -1.78 -3.59 28.84
CA ALA A 286 -1.29 -4.21 27.60
C ALA A 286 -2.29 -4.07 26.44
N VAL A 287 -3.59 -4.24 26.70
CA VAL A 287 -4.64 -4.03 25.68
C VAL A 287 -4.69 -2.58 25.22
N LEU A 288 -4.61 -1.62 26.16
CA LEU A 288 -4.58 -0.20 25.81
C LEU A 288 -3.36 0.17 24.96
N PHE A 289 -2.17 -0.29 25.34
CA PHE A 289 -0.96 -0.04 24.56
C PHE A 289 -1.03 -0.69 23.17
N SER A 290 -1.51 -1.94 23.09
CA SER A 290 -1.69 -2.64 21.81
C SER A 290 -2.67 -1.90 20.91
N PHE A 291 -3.79 -1.42 21.44
CA PHE A 291 -4.76 -0.63 20.71
C PHE A 291 -4.15 0.69 20.20
N PHE A 292 -3.41 1.40 21.05
CA PHE A 292 -2.77 2.66 20.67
C PHE A 292 -1.71 2.46 19.58
N ILE A 293 -0.86 1.43 19.69
CA ILE A 293 0.14 1.09 18.68
C ILE A 293 -0.53 0.69 17.38
N SER A 294 -1.55 -0.17 17.43
CA SER A 294 -2.32 -0.58 16.26
C SER A 294 -3.01 0.61 15.59
N PHE A 295 -3.60 1.50 16.37
CA PHE A 295 -4.25 2.71 15.85
C PHE A 295 -3.25 3.66 15.18
N THR A 296 -2.08 3.91 15.80
CA THR A 296 -1.03 4.74 15.20
C THR A 296 -0.43 4.10 13.95
N TYR A 297 -0.21 2.78 13.98
CA TYR A 297 0.26 2.02 12.82
C TYR A 297 -0.76 2.04 11.68
N CYS A 298 -2.02 1.75 11.94
CA CYS A 298 -3.08 1.85 10.94
C CYS A 298 -3.24 3.26 10.40
N ARG A 299 -3.05 4.29 11.22
CA ARG A 299 -3.08 5.68 10.76
C ARG A 299 -1.87 6.04 9.89
N SER A 300 -0.70 5.54 10.22
CA SER A 300 0.53 5.74 9.44
C SER A 300 0.55 4.92 8.14
N CYS A 301 0.08 3.67 8.20
CA CYS A 301 0.03 2.75 7.06
C CYS A 301 -1.34 2.74 6.38
N GLY A 302 -2.36 3.29 7.00
CA GLY A 302 -3.77 3.20 6.59
C GLY A 302 -4.09 3.82 5.24
N ALA A 303 -3.21 4.65 4.73
CA ALA A 303 -3.27 5.08 3.33
C ALA A 303 -2.90 3.96 2.34
N LEU A 304 -2.12 2.97 2.77
CA LEU A 304 -1.69 1.87 1.91
C LEU A 304 -2.63 0.65 1.96
N TYR A 305 -3.44 0.50 3.02
CA TYR A 305 -4.14 -0.77 3.29
C TYR A 305 -5.67 -0.67 3.51
N PHE A 306 -6.22 0.52 3.65
CA PHE A 306 -7.67 0.74 3.74
C PHE A 306 -8.24 1.35 2.46
N VAL A 307 -7.96 0.73 1.33
CA VAL A 307 -8.92 0.80 0.22
C VAL A 307 -10.12 -0.02 0.70
N PRO A 308 -11.30 0.58 0.90
CA PRO A 308 -12.44 -0.18 1.35
C PRO A 308 -12.69 -1.29 0.33
N PHE A 309 -12.61 -2.52 0.77
CA PHE A 309 -12.84 -3.77 0.03
C PHE A 309 -14.18 -3.79 -0.76
N LYS A 310 -15.00 -2.78 -0.62
CA LYS A 310 -16.30 -2.60 -1.27
C LYS A 310 -16.23 -2.01 -2.69
N LYS A 311 -15.05 -1.53 -3.15
CA LYS A 311 -14.89 -0.97 -4.51
C LYS A 311 -13.92 -1.77 -5.38
N LEU A 312 -13.40 -2.89 -4.87
CA LEU A 312 -12.56 -3.84 -5.61
C LEU A 312 -13.23 -5.22 -5.76
N LEU A 313 -14.53 -5.28 -5.50
CA LEU A 313 -15.42 -6.42 -5.81
C LEU A 313 -16.40 -6.01 -6.86
#